data_b82558c7529572d5a67ba4a9eaf392e6
#
_entry.id   b82558c7529572d5a67ba4a9eaf392e6
#
_cell.length_a   1.000
_cell.length_b   1.000
_cell.length_c   1.000
_cell.angle_alpha   90.00
_cell.angle_beta   90.00
_cell.angle_gamma   90.00
#
_symmetry.space_group_name_H-M   'P 1'
#
loop_
_entity.id
_entity.type
_entity.pdbx_description
1 polymer ?
#
loop_
_entity_poly.entity_id
_entity_poly.type
_entity_poly.pdbx_seq_one_letter_code
_entity_poly.pdbx_strand_id
1 'polypeptide(L)'
;MSPRERKQDSTRTGAKPAHRKPGTSTGKSKPARTPGKGKPGGRPPGPPAPERDEPGWLWGGHAVLAALANPERHVRRVLIAGETVETWETEVAELLEARADIRKPEIIARHAFTQHLPASAVHQGIAIQAVPLDQPELDDLLAGLPEGRPAALILLDQVSDPHNVGAVLRSASAFGAAAVITTKRNAPGETGALAKAA
;
A
#
# COMPACT_ATOMS: atom_id res chain seq x y z
N MET A 1 49.70 -30.09 18.95
CA MET A 1 50.31 -30.99 17.92
C MET A 1 49.88 -30.46 16.57
N SER A 2 50.84 -29.87 15.90
CA SER A 2 50.88 -29.46 14.48
C SER A 2 51.20 -30.67 13.59
N PRO A 3 51.38 -30.52 12.27
CA PRO A 3 50.88 -29.68 11.17
C PRO A 3 50.83 -30.44 9.78
N ARG A 4 50.78 -29.66 8.67
CA ARG A 4 51.25 -29.99 7.26
C ARG A 4 50.18 -30.48 6.29
N GLU A 5 50.17 -30.17 4.98
CA GLU A 5 51.11 -29.49 4.06
C GLU A 5 50.39 -29.19 2.76
N ARG A 6 50.61 -28.05 2.13
CA ARG A 6 50.93 -27.59 0.80
C ARG A 6 51.17 -28.61 -0.32
N LYS A 7 50.70 -28.25 -1.50
CA LYS A 7 51.39 -28.24 -2.83
C LYS A 7 50.42 -27.61 -3.84
N GLN A 8 50.63 -26.52 -4.43
CA GLN A 8 51.48 -25.97 -5.50
C GLN A 8 51.69 -26.87 -6.71
N ASP A 9 51.43 -26.21 -7.84
CA ASP A 9 52.14 -26.12 -9.14
C ASP A 9 51.32 -26.67 -10.32
N SER A 10 51.32 -26.19 -11.54
CA SER A 10 52.13 -25.21 -12.27
C SER A 10 51.53 -25.01 -13.68
N THR A 11 51.64 -23.81 -14.17
CA THR A 11 51.90 -23.29 -15.52
C THR A 11 51.85 -24.23 -16.74
N ARG A 12 51.22 -23.75 -17.83
CA ARG A 12 51.92 -23.66 -19.16
C ARG A 12 51.18 -22.83 -20.19
N THR A 13 51.81 -21.80 -20.59
CA THR A 13 51.90 -21.00 -21.81
C THR A 13 51.69 -21.76 -23.13
N GLY A 14 51.17 -21.06 -24.15
CA GLY A 14 51.21 -21.45 -25.54
C GLY A 14 50.63 -20.41 -26.50
N ALA A 15 51.52 -19.77 -27.24
CA ALA A 15 51.44 -18.61 -28.11
C ALA A 15 50.68 -18.83 -29.42
N LYS A 16 50.33 -17.64 -30.03
CA LYS A 16 49.91 -17.29 -31.40
C LYS A 16 50.67 -18.04 -32.51
N PRO A 17 50.20 -17.99 -33.81
CA PRO A 17 50.30 -16.75 -34.59
C PRO A 17 49.20 -16.46 -35.61
N ALA A 18 49.30 -15.26 -36.14
CA ALA A 18 48.51 -14.59 -37.14
C ALA A 18 48.67 -15.11 -38.55
N HIS A 19 47.64 -14.96 -39.40
CA HIS A 19 47.81 -14.75 -40.83
C HIS A 19 46.83 -13.76 -41.44
N ARG A 20 47.32 -13.02 -42.39
CA ARG A 20 46.94 -11.76 -43.00
C ARG A 20 46.23 -11.93 -44.34
N LYS A 21 45.21 -11.03 -44.59
CA LYS A 21 44.85 -10.29 -45.81
C LYS A 21 44.11 -10.97 -46.97
N PRO A 22 43.59 -10.15 -47.93
CA PRO A 22 42.49 -9.16 -47.86
C PRO A 22 41.44 -9.45 -48.96
N GLY A 23 40.30 -8.84 -48.85
CA GLY A 23 39.27 -8.90 -49.92
C GLY A 23 38.36 -7.68 -49.86
N THR A 24 38.52 -6.82 -50.82
CA THR A 24 37.71 -5.67 -51.18
C THR A 24 36.28 -6.07 -51.58
N SER A 25 35.25 -5.32 -51.22
CA SER A 25 34.29 -4.78 -52.18
C SER A 25 33.02 -4.20 -51.55
N THR A 26 32.80 -2.97 -51.95
CA THR A 26 31.54 -2.28 -52.26
C THR A 26 30.42 -2.18 -51.25
N GLY A 27 30.16 -0.91 -50.97
CA GLY A 27 29.13 -0.36 -50.13
C GLY A 27 27.71 -0.66 -50.53
N LYS A 28 26.92 -0.66 -49.50
CA LYS A 28 25.51 -0.20 -49.53
C LYS A 28 25.19 0.43 -48.16
N SER A 29 25.04 1.73 -48.20
CA SER A 29 24.55 2.54 -47.10
C SER A 29 23.16 2.06 -46.66
N LYS A 30 23.03 1.66 -45.39
CA LYS A 30 21.72 1.54 -44.70
C LYS A 30 21.41 2.87 -44.06
N PRO A 31 20.16 3.34 -44.15
CA PRO A 31 19.74 4.57 -43.49
C PRO A 31 19.76 4.43 -41.97
N ALA A 32 20.19 5.48 -41.31
CA ALA A 32 20.23 5.61 -39.87
C ALA A 32 18.85 5.38 -39.23
N ARG A 33 18.78 4.39 -38.31
CA ARG A 33 17.63 4.23 -37.42
C ARG A 33 17.73 5.33 -36.36
N THR A 34 16.82 6.28 -36.41
CA THR A 34 16.53 7.22 -35.32
C THR A 34 16.20 6.42 -34.04
N PRO A 35 16.77 6.78 -32.90
CA PRO A 35 16.37 6.17 -31.64
C PRO A 35 14.95 6.63 -31.30
N GLY A 36 13.99 5.72 -31.37
CA GLY A 36 12.63 5.96 -30.92
C GLY A 36 12.65 6.33 -29.43
N LYS A 37 12.13 7.50 -29.11
CA LYS A 37 11.77 7.89 -27.73
C LYS A 37 10.77 6.87 -27.20
N GLY A 38 11.27 5.93 -26.41
CA GLY A 38 10.43 5.06 -25.58
C GLY A 38 9.64 5.97 -24.64
N LYS A 39 8.32 6.01 -24.79
CA LYS A 39 7.42 6.57 -23.79
C LYS A 39 7.62 5.76 -22.51
N PRO A 40 7.83 6.39 -21.34
CA PRO A 40 7.76 5.65 -20.08
C PRO A 40 6.37 5.03 -20.01
N GLY A 41 6.32 3.71 -19.91
CA GLY A 41 5.09 2.97 -19.72
C GLY A 41 4.48 3.38 -18.38
N GLY A 42 3.55 4.32 -18.41
CA GLY A 42 2.76 4.66 -17.25
C GLY A 42 1.96 3.42 -16.85
N ARG A 43 2.12 2.99 -15.61
CA ARG A 43 1.22 2.02 -14.96
C ARG A 43 -0.21 2.53 -15.21
N PRO A 44 -1.16 1.67 -15.59
CA PRO A 44 -2.53 2.12 -15.77
C PRO A 44 -3.00 2.80 -14.48
N PRO A 45 -3.75 3.91 -14.56
CA PRO A 45 -4.31 4.55 -13.39
C PRO A 45 -5.11 3.51 -12.60
N GLY A 46 -4.87 3.43 -11.31
CA GLY A 46 -5.69 2.62 -10.41
C GLY A 46 -7.16 3.07 -10.49
N PRO A 47 -8.10 2.26 -9.99
CA PRO A 47 -9.49 2.65 -9.95
C PRO A 47 -9.61 4.03 -9.28
N PRO A 48 -10.52 4.90 -9.76
CA PRO A 48 -10.75 6.20 -9.14
C PRO A 48 -11.06 5.99 -7.65
N ALA A 49 -10.52 6.87 -6.81
CA ALA A 49 -10.91 6.90 -5.40
C ALA A 49 -12.43 7.11 -5.33
N PRO A 50 -13.14 6.40 -4.43
CA PRO A 50 -14.57 6.62 -4.24
C PRO A 50 -14.82 8.09 -3.93
N GLU A 51 -15.92 8.64 -4.48
CA GLU A 51 -16.38 9.97 -4.12
C GLU A 51 -16.56 10.03 -2.60
N ARG A 52 -16.33 11.21 -1.99
CA ARG A 52 -16.21 11.39 -0.53
C ARG A 52 -17.35 10.79 0.30
N ASP A 53 -18.53 10.60 -0.29
CA ASP A 53 -19.71 10.08 0.40
C ASP A 53 -20.04 8.61 0.06
N GLU A 54 -19.28 7.97 -0.84
CA GLU A 54 -19.51 6.57 -1.15
C GLU A 54 -18.81 5.66 -0.12
N PRO A 55 -19.56 4.71 0.50
CA PRO A 55 -18.99 3.81 1.47
C PRO A 55 -17.96 2.89 0.82
N GLY A 56 -16.74 2.94 1.33
CA GLY A 56 -15.65 2.06 0.95
C GLY A 56 -15.60 0.78 1.78
N TRP A 57 -14.84 -0.21 1.30
CA TRP A 57 -14.58 -1.42 2.05
C TRP A 57 -13.22 -1.35 2.75
N LEU A 58 -13.22 -1.60 4.07
CA LEU A 58 -12.04 -1.81 4.88
C LEU A 58 -11.97 -3.28 5.28
N TRP A 59 -10.78 -3.88 5.34
CA TRP A 59 -10.61 -5.29 5.63
C TRP A 59 -9.35 -5.62 6.42
N GLY A 60 -9.38 -6.78 7.09
CA GLY A 60 -8.31 -7.25 7.98
C GLY A 60 -8.54 -6.83 9.43
N GLY A 61 -8.19 -7.71 10.37
CA GLY A 61 -8.58 -7.58 11.78
C GLY A 61 -8.28 -6.21 12.38
N HIS A 62 -7.00 -5.81 12.39
CA HIS A 62 -6.61 -4.53 13.02
C HIS A 62 -7.33 -3.31 12.42
N ALA A 63 -7.41 -3.22 11.08
CA ALA A 63 -8.07 -2.09 10.42
C ALA A 63 -9.58 -2.05 10.74
N VAL A 64 -10.23 -3.19 10.76
CA VAL A 64 -11.67 -3.30 11.08
C VAL A 64 -11.93 -2.96 12.54
N LEU A 65 -11.18 -3.54 13.48
CA LEU A 65 -11.36 -3.26 14.91
C LEU A 65 -11.09 -1.80 15.24
N ALA A 66 -10.03 -1.21 14.67
CA ALA A 66 -9.74 0.23 14.82
C ALA A 66 -10.87 1.11 14.26
N ALA A 67 -11.44 0.74 13.12
CA ALA A 67 -12.55 1.47 12.53
C ALA A 67 -13.86 1.32 13.34
N LEU A 68 -14.14 0.15 13.93
CA LEU A 68 -15.28 -0.07 14.82
C LEU A 68 -15.13 0.70 16.14
N ALA A 69 -13.91 0.82 16.65
CA ALA A 69 -13.60 1.57 17.86
C ALA A 69 -13.70 3.09 17.68
N ASN A 70 -13.64 3.59 16.43
CA ASN A 70 -13.72 5.03 16.17
C ASN A 70 -15.17 5.50 16.11
N PRO A 71 -15.64 6.34 17.07
CA PRO A 71 -17.02 6.82 17.11
C PRO A 71 -17.40 7.71 15.90
N GLU A 72 -16.43 8.35 15.27
CA GLU A 72 -16.68 9.19 14.09
C GLU A 72 -16.87 8.37 12.80
N ARG A 73 -16.57 7.07 12.84
CA ARG A 73 -16.68 6.20 11.67
C ARG A 73 -18.11 5.69 11.49
N HIS A 74 -18.75 6.10 10.41
CA HIS A 74 -20.07 5.58 10.02
C HIS A 74 -19.92 4.21 9.32
N VAL A 75 -20.26 3.14 10.04
CA VAL A 75 -20.20 1.76 9.54
C VAL A 75 -21.59 1.30 9.09
N ARG A 76 -21.72 0.88 7.84
CA ARG A 76 -22.98 0.42 7.26
C ARG A 76 -23.17 -1.08 7.40
N ARG A 77 -22.10 -1.85 7.20
CA ARG A 77 -22.14 -3.33 7.24
C ARG A 77 -20.87 -3.87 7.89
N VAL A 78 -21.01 -4.96 8.60
CA VAL A 78 -19.90 -5.76 9.14
C VAL A 78 -20.06 -7.16 8.59
N LEU A 79 -19.03 -7.69 7.93
CA LEU A 79 -19.01 -9.04 7.38
C LEU A 79 -17.99 -9.89 8.10
N ILE A 80 -18.38 -11.08 8.53
CA ILE A 80 -17.49 -12.08 9.14
C ILE A 80 -17.64 -13.39 8.38
N ALA A 81 -16.52 -14.04 8.05
CA ALA A 81 -16.55 -15.37 7.46
C ALA A 81 -16.96 -16.41 8.50
N GLY A 82 -17.82 -17.35 8.13
CA GLY A 82 -18.31 -18.38 9.05
C GLY A 82 -17.20 -19.14 9.77
N GLU A 83 -16.06 -19.41 9.07
CA GLU A 83 -14.92 -20.13 9.65
C GLU A 83 -14.11 -19.28 10.66
N THR A 84 -14.31 -17.97 10.71
CA THR A 84 -13.57 -17.07 11.60
C THR A 84 -14.47 -16.35 12.62
N VAL A 85 -15.71 -16.78 12.75
CA VAL A 85 -16.65 -16.21 13.74
C VAL A 85 -16.05 -16.29 15.13
N GLU A 86 -15.59 -17.45 15.56
CA GLU A 86 -14.99 -17.67 16.88
C GLU A 86 -13.76 -16.75 17.14
N THR A 87 -13.07 -16.35 16.07
CA THR A 87 -11.91 -15.46 16.17
C THR A 87 -12.32 -14.02 16.44
N TRP A 88 -13.42 -13.56 15.82
CA TRP A 88 -13.77 -12.13 15.80
C TRP A 88 -15.00 -11.79 16.65
N GLU A 89 -15.83 -12.79 17.04
CA GLU A 89 -17.11 -12.54 17.69
C GLU A 89 -16.97 -11.74 18.98
N THR A 90 -16.05 -12.13 19.86
CA THR A 90 -15.88 -11.48 21.17
C THR A 90 -15.46 -10.03 21.02
N GLU A 91 -14.38 -9.76 20.27
CA GLU A 91 -13.84 -8.41 20.11
C GLU A 91 -14.81 -7.48 19.36
N VAL A 92 -15.49 -8.01 18.34
CA VAL A 92 -16.50 -7.26 17.59
C VAL A 92 -17.74 -7.00 18.47
N ALA A 93 -18.20 -7.97 19.25
CA ALA A 93 -19.36 -7.79 20.12
C ALA A 93 -19.11 -6.71 21.18
N GLU A 94 -17.96 -6.72 21.83
CA GLU A 94 -17.56 -5.69 22.81
C GLU A 94 -17.58 -4.28 22.20
N LEU A 95 -17.06 -4.13 20.98
CA LEU A 95 -17.07 -2.86 20.27
C LEU A 95 -18.49 -2.42 19.87
N LEU A 96 -19.33 -3.37 19.46
CA LEU A 96 -20.72 -3.07 19.07
C LEU A 96 -21.64 -2.76 20.25
N GLU A 97 -21.34 -3.22 21.46
CA GLU A 97 -22.07 -2.82 22.67
C GLU A 97 -22.00 -1.31 22.89
N ALA A 98 -20.87 -0.68 22.56
CA ALA A 98 -20.70 0.77 22.63
C ALA A 98 -21.23 1.53 21.40
N ARG A 99 -21.68 0.81 20.36
CA ARG A 99 -22.01 1.35 19.03
C ARG A 99 -23.39 0.84 18.55
N ALA A 100 -24.45 1.31 19.22
CA ALA A 100 -25.84 0.95 18.87
C ALA A 100 -26.29 1.37 17.47
N ASP A 101 -25.54 2.25 16.83
CA ASP A 101 -25.72 2.71 15.44
C ASP A 101 -25.32 1.66 14.40
N ILE A 102 -24.49 0.67 14.78
CA ILE A 102 -23.97 -0.36 13.86
C ILE A 102 -24.86 -1.62 13.93
N ARG A 103 -25.21 -2.13 12.76
CA ARG A 103 -25.99 -3.37 12.65
C ARG A 103 -25.15 -4.58 13.06
N LYS A 104 -25.84 -5.64 13.51
CA LYS A 104 -25.21 -6.93 13.81
C LYS A 104 -24.41 -7.44 12.60
N PRO A 105 -23.26 -8.11 12.84
CA PRO A 105 -22.46 -8.68 11.77
C PRO A 105 -23.24 -9.68 10.91
N GLU A 106 -22.99 -9.63 9.62
CA GLU A 106 -23.47 -10.60 8.64
C GLU A 106 -22.46 -11.73 8.52
N ILE A 107 -22.89 -12.95 8.77
CA ILE A 107 -22.04 -14.12 8.61
C ILE A 107 -22.17 -14.61 7.18
N ILE A 108 -21.06 -14.63 6.45
CA ILE A 108 -21.02 -15.03 5.04
C ILE A 108 -19.97 -16.12 4.79
N ALA A 109 -20.09 -16.82 3.68
CA ALA A 109 -19.06 -17.75 3.25
C ALA A 109 -17.80 -17.00 2.82
N ARG A 110 -16.61 -17.54 3.12
CA ARG A 110 -15.33 -16.90 2.82
C ARG A 110 -15.18 -16.48 1.35
N HIS A 111 -15.65 -17.30 0.42
CA HIS A 111 -15.60 -16.98 -1.00
C HIS A 111 -16.49 -15.78 -1.40
N ALA A 112 -17.53 -15.45 -0.61
CA ALA A 112 -18.42 -14.34 -0.90
C ALA A 112 -17.74 -12.97 -0.71
N PHE A 113 -16.63 -12.89 0.01
CA PHE A 113 -15.84 -11.66 0.11
C PHE A 113 -15.35 -11.16 -1.26
N THR A 114 -15.13 -12.05 -2.23
CA THR A 114 -14.72 -11.65 -3.60
C THR A 114 -15.75 -10.80 -4.34
N GLN A 115 -16.99 -10.76 -3.86
CA GLN A 115 -18.04 -9.90 -4.41
C GLN A 115 -17.91 -8.44 -3.91
N HIS A 116 -17.16 -8.23 -2.85
CA HIS A 116 -17.03 -6.95 -2.17
C HIS A 116 -15.59 -6.41 -2.15
N LEU A 117 -14.60 -7.31 -2.15
CA LEU A 117 -13.20 -6.97 -1.99
C LEU A 117 -12.38 -7.35 -3.23
N PRO A 118 -11.28 -6.65 -3.50
CA PRO A 118 -10.33 -7.07 -4.53
C PRO A 118 -9.83 -8.49 -4.29
N ALA A 119 -9.57 -9.24 -5.35
CA ALA A 119 -9.06 -10.62 -5.25
C ALA A 119 -7.73 -10.73 -4.48
N SER A 120 -6.94 -9.65 -4.46
CA SER A 120 -5.68 -9.56 -3.69
C SER A 120 -5.87 -9.18 -2.22
N ALA A 121 -7.10 -8.94 -1.76
CA ALA A 121 -7.37 -8.52 -0.39
C ALA A 121 -7.10 -9.65 0.61
N VAL A 122 -6.18 -9.42 1.53
CA VAL A 122 -5.93 -10.32 2.67
C VAL A 122 -6.86 -9.91 3.81
N HIS A 123 -8.12 -10.34 3.76
CA HIS A 123 -9.19 -9.88 4.64
C HIS A 123 -9.27 -10.60 6.00
N GLN A 124 -8.55 -11.70 6.19
CA GLN A 124 -8.53 -12.46 7.47
C GLN A 124 -9.93 -12.90 7.96
N GLY A 125 -10.91 -12.98 7.06
CA GLY A 125 -12.28 -13.35 7.38
C GLY A 125 -13.15 -12.24 7.96
N ILE A 126 -12.70 -10.99 7.95
CA ILE A 126 -13.47 -9.83 8.43
C ILE A 126 -13.32 -8.62 7.51
N ALA A 127 -14.42 -7.90 7.28
CA ALA A 127 -14.45 -6.64 6.54
C ALA A 127 -15.63 -5.79 6.99
N ILE A 128 -15.52 -4.48 6.79
CA ILE A 128 -16.62 -3.53 7.00
C ILE A 128 -16.82 -2.65 5.77
N GLN A 129 -18.05 -2.24 5.57
CA GLN A 129 -18.39 -1.16 4.65
C GLN A 129 -18.60 0.11 5.48
N ALA A 130 -17.77 1.12 5.25
CA ALA A 130 -17.80 2.35 6.03
C ALA A 130 -17.69 3.57 5.14
N VAL A 131 -18.28 4.68 5.58
CA VAL A 131 -18.11 5.98 4.95
C VAL A 131 -16.70 6.49 5.27
N PRO A 132 -15.99 7.10 4.31
CA PRO A 132 -14.70 7.74 4.59
C PRO A 132 -14.84 8.78 5.70
N LEU A 133 -13.77 8.96 6.49
CA LEU A 133 -13.73 10.02 7.48
C LEU A 133 -13.67 11.39 6.81
N ASP A 134 -14.34 12.35 7.40
CA ASP A 134 -14.21 13.75 7.00
C ASP A 134 -12.77 14.21 7.20
N GLN A 135 -12.27 14.91 6.19
CA GLN A 135 -10.93 15.48 6.22
C GLN A 135 -11.05 16.99 6.42
N PRO A 136 -10.49 17.54 7.52
CA PRO A 136 -10.50 18.99 7.72
C PRO A 136 -9.71 19.69 6.60
N GLU A 137 -10.13 20.88 6.25
CA GLU A 137 -9.33 21.75 5.39
C GLU A 137 -8.08 22.20 6.16
N LEU A 138 -7.03 22.60 5.43
CA LEU A 138 -5.73 22.93 6.05
C LEU A 138 -5.85 24.08 7.06
N ASP A 139 -6.65 25.08 6.77
CA ASP A 139 -6.82 26.24 7.64
C ASP A 139 -7.50 25.85 8.97
N ASP A 140 -8.49 24.98 8.93
CA ASP A 140 -9.17 24.45 10.11
C ASP A 140 -8.23 23.58 10.95
N LEU A 141 -7.41 22.75 10.28
CA LEU A 141 -6.38 21.95 10.94
C LEU A 141 -5.38 22.87 11.68
N LEU A 142 -4.87 23.90 11.02
CA LEU A 142 -3.88 24.82 11.60
C LEU A 142 -4.47 25.62 12.75
N ALA A 143 -5.73 26.06 12.64
CA ALA A 143 -6.44 26.75 13.71
C ALA A 143 -6.69 25.88 14.95
N GLY A 144 -6.83 24.56 14.75
CA GLY A 144 -7.02 23.58 15.83
C GLY A 144 -5.73 23.14 16.53
N LEU A 145 -4.55 23.58 16.07
CA LEU A 145 -3.29 23.21 16.72
C LEU A 145 -3.13 23.93 18.07
N PRO A 146 -2.59 23.26 19.09
CA PRO A 146 -2.41 23.85 20.41
C PRO A 146 -1.42 25.01 20.37
N GLU A 147 -1.83 26.17 20.86
CA GLU A 147 -0.97 27.35 20.95
C GLU A 147 0.24 27.12 21.87
N GLY A 148 1.40 27.62 21.46
CA GLY A 148 2.61 27.60 22.28
C GLY A 148 3.27 26.21 22.42
N ARG A 149 2.79 25.20 21.71
CA ARG A 149 3.42 23.86 21.66
C ARG A 149 3.89 23.54 20.25
N PRO A 150 5.10 22.98 20.08
CA PRO A 150 5.55 22.52 18.77
C PRO A 150 4.65 21.38 18.29
N ALA A 151 4.16 21.48 17.06
CA ALA A 151 3.39 20.43 16.39
C ALA A 151 4.15 19.95 15.16
N ALA A 152 4.33 18.64 15.02
CA ALA A 152 4.92 18.05 13.83
C ALA A 152 3.85 17.83 12.77
N LEU A 153 4.03 18.40 11.59
CA LEU A 153 3.22 18.18 10.41
C LEU A 153 4.05 17.45 9.37
N ILE A 154 3.51 16.42 8.76
CA ILE A 154 4.16 15.64 7.71
C ILE A 154 3.48 15.95 6.39
N LEU A 155 4.23 16.52 5.44
CA LEU A 155 3.73 16.82 4.10
C LEU A 155 4.22 15.75 3.11
N LEU A 156 3.28 15.11 2.44
CA LEU A 156 3.55 14.13 1.39
C LEU A 156 3.36 14.78 0.02
N ASP A 157 4.45 14.93 -0.72
CA ASP A 157 4.42 15.40 -2.10
C ASP A 157 4.43 14.21 -3.07
N GLN A 158 3.37 14.08 -3.89
CA GLN A 158 3.20 13.09 -4.95
C GLN A 158 3.29 11.61 -4.50
N VAL A 159 3.06 11.31 -3.24
CA VAL A 159 2.99 9.92 -2.76
C VAL A 159 1.61 9.35 -3.10
N SER A 160 1.57 8.46 -4.08
CA SER A 160 0.31 7.88 -4.62
C SER A 160 0.09 6.41 -4.24
N ASP A 161 1.09 5.73 -3.70
CA ASP A 161 0.96 4.33 -3.27
C ASP A 161 0.28 4.28 -1.88
N PRO A 162 -0.90 3.65 -1.76
CA PRO A 162 -1.62 3.56 -0.49
C PRO A 162 -0.84 2.82 0.60
N HIS A 163 0.04 1.87 0.25
CA HIS A 163 0.88 1.19 1.24
C HIS A 163 1.93 2.13 1.84
N ASN A 164 2.53 2.99 1.02
CA ASN A 164 3.50 3.98 1.50
C ASN A 164 2.82 5.04 2.37
N VAL A 165 1.66 5.54 1.95
CA VAL A 165 0.89 6.50 2.75
C VAL A 165 0.48 5.88 4.09
N GLY A 166 -0.03 4.64 4.09
CA GLY A 166 -0.38 3.93 5.33
C GLY A 166 0.83 3.73 6.25
N ALA A 167 1.99 3.37 5.72
CA ALA A 167 3.21 3.24 6.53
C ALA A 167 3.65 4.57 7.16
N VAL A 168 3.49 5.69 6.43
CA VAL A 168 3.75 7.03 6.97
C VAL A 168 2.74 7.39 8.06
N LEU A 169 1.44 7.13 7.85
CA LEU A 169 0.40 7.37 8.85
C LEU A 169 0.67 6.62 10.15
N ARG A 170 1.04 5.34 10.06
CA ARG A 170 1.43 4.55 11.23
C ARG A 170 2.63 5.14 11.96
N SER A 171 3.66 5.56 11.24
CA SER A 171 4.84 6.19 11.82
C SER A 171 4.50 7.55 12.43
N ALA A 172 3.70 8.36 11.73
CA ALA A 172 3.21 9.65 12.20
C ALA A 172 2.49 9.53 13.53
N SER A 173 1.58 8.57 13.64
CA SER A 173 0.86 8.27 14.87
C SER A 173 1.81 7.84 16.00
N ALA A 174 2.76 6.96 15.72
CA ALA A 174 3.73 6.47 16.71
C ALA A 174 4.64 7.59 17.25
N PHE A 175 4.97 8.59 16.43
CA PHE A 175 5.79 9.74 16.81
C PHE A 175 4.99 10.96 17.27
N GLY A 176 3.67 10.86 17.34
CA GLY A 176 2.81 11.94 17.82
C GLY A 176 2.75 13.13 16.86
N ALA A 177 2.86 12.91 15.56
CA ALA A 177 2.64 13.97 14.58
C ALA A 177 1.18 14.44 14.65
N ALA A 178 0.97 15.74 14.54
CA ALA A 178 -0.36 16.34 14.60
C ALA A 178 -1.19 16.03 13.36
N ALA A 179 -0.56 15.95 12.20
CA ALA A 179 -1.23 15.58 10.97
C ALA A 179 -0.26 15.07 9.87
N VAL A 180 -0.83 14.33 8.94
CA VAL A 180 -0.22 14.00 7.65
C VAL A 180 -1.04 14.70 6.55
N ILE A 181 -0.39 15.57 5.80
CA ILE A 181 -0.99 16.40 4.77
C ILE A 181 -0.60 15.81 3.40
N THR A 182 -1.57 15.60 2.54
CA THR A 182 -1.35 15.12 1.18
C THR A 182 -1.86 16.13 0.16
N THR A 183 -1.35 16.06 -1.06
CA THR A 183 -1.88 16.87 -2.16
C THR A 183 -3.26 16.34 -2.56
N LYS A 184 -4.23 17.23 -2.84
CA LYS A 184 -5.58 16.85 -3.29
C LYS A 184 -5.59 16.05 -4.60
N ARG A 185 -4.56 16.25 -5.43
CA ARG A 185 -4.32 15.49 -6.66
C ARG A 185 -3.36 14.34 -6.40
N ASN A 186 -3.68 13.15 -6.95
CA ASN A 186 -2.84 11.95 -6.90
C ASN A 186 -2.64 11.32 -5.51
N ALA A 187 -3.20 11.88 -4.44
CA ALA A 187 -3.22 11.18 -3.17
C ALA A 187 -4.19 9.98 -3.26
N PRO A 188 -3.84 8.82 -2.71
CA PRO A 188 -4.78 7.72 -2.63
C PRO A 188 -5.93 8.12 -1.71
N GLY A 189 -7.16 7.84 -2.15
CA GLY A 189 -8.31 7.90 -1.26
C GLY A 189 -8.19 6.88 -0.12
N GLU A 190 -9.07 6.97 0.87
CA GLU A 190 -9.15 6.00 1.93
C GLU A 190 -9.59 4.64 1.36
N THR A 191 -8.65 3.74 1.23
CA THR A 191 -8.86 2.38 0.72
C THR A 191 -8.55 1.36 1.79
N GLY A 192 -9.11 0.16 1.68
CA GLY A 192 -8.77 -0.93 2.59
C GLY A 192 -7.28 -1.30 2.57
N ALA A 193 -6.59 -1.07 1.46
CA ALA A 193 -5.14 -1.27 1.37
C ALA A 193 -4.38 -0.24 2.21
N LEU A 194 -4.81 1.04 2.17
CA LEU A 194 -4.25 2.12 3.00
C LEU A 194 -4.53 1.85 4.47
N ALA A 195 -5.78 1.61 4.84
CA ALA A 195 -6.19 1.36 6.22
C ALA A 195 -5.48 0.14 6.84
N LYS A 196 -5.21 -0.89 6.02
CA LYS A 196 -4.45 -2.06 6.48
C LYS A 196 -2.96 -1.76 6.69
N ALA A 197 -2.38 -0.81 5.98
CA ALA A 197 -0.98 -0.42 6.08
C ALA A 197 -0.73 0.61 7.19
N ALA A 198 -1.75 1.40 7.54
CA ALA A 198 -1.75 2.35 8.65
C ALA A 198 -1.90 1.64 9.99
#